data_74eecf90bfb4a02ac930f302abd6f6c2
#
_entry.id   74eecf90bfb4a02ac930f302abd6f6c2
#
_cell.length_a   1.000
_cell.length_b   1.000
_cell.length_c   1.000
_cell.angle_alpha   90.00
_cell.angle_beta   90.00
_cell.angle_gamma   90.00
#
_symmetry.space_group_name_H-M   'P 1'
#
loop_
_entity.id
_entity.type
_entity.pdbx_description
1 polymer ?
#
loop_
_entity_poly.entity_id
_entity_poly.type
_entity_poly.pdbx_seq_one_letter_code
_entity_poly.pdbx_strand_id
1 'polypeptide(L)'
;MAEAATLCHIDAVSDNFLFVEGRERPYLIDWEYAGVSDPLIDIAMFAIYADYREEETEQLIAAYFPEGFDALARARIHTYMAVGGLLWYDWSVYKSSLGVTFGPYEESQFRFAKEYAVKARKEWEML
;
A
#
# COMPACT_ATOMS: atom_id res chain seq x y z
N MET A 1 9.00 -19.26 5.49
CA MET A 1 10.30 -18.56 5.32
C MET A 1 10.05 -17.07 5.39
N ALA A 2 10.80 -16.35 6.19
CA ALA A 2 10.79 -14.88 6.06
C ALA A 2 11.32 -14.55 4.67
N GLU A 3 10.53 -13.88 3.84
CA GLU A 3 11.04 -13.32 2.59
C GLU A 3 12.20 -12.41 2.91
N ALA A 4 13.27 -12.52 2.13
CA ALA A 4 14.44 -11.68 2.33
C ALA A 4 14.02 -10.21 2.17
N ALA A 5 14.42 -9.38 3.12
CA ALA A 5 14.23 -7.94 3.02
C ALA A 5 14.87 -7.42 1.72
N THR A 6 14.17 -6.57 1.01
CA THR A 6 14.60 -6.02 -0.27
C THR A 6 14.45 -4.50 -0.28
N LEU A 7 15.01 -3.86 -1.29
CA LEU A 7 14.80 -2.43 -1.49
C LEU A 7 13.36 -2.19 -1.91
N CYS A 8 12.62 -1.44 -1.09
CA CYS A 8 11.25 -1.02 -1.32
C CYS A 8 11.20 0.46 -1.67
N HIS A 9 10.28 0.85 -2.52
CA HIS A 9 10.08 2.25 -2.92
C HIS A 9 9.28 3.04 -1.88
N ILE A 10 8.27 2.42 -1.30
CA ILE A 10 7.34 2.93 -0.29
C ILE A 10 6.32 3.92 -0.86
N ASP A 11 6.72 4.82 -1.73
CA ASP A 11 5.90 5.92 -2.26
C ASP A 11 5.52 5.73 -3.75
N ALA A 12 5.06 4.53 -4.11
CA ALA A 12 4.69 4.18 -5.48
C ALA A 12 3.31 4.75 -5.88
N VAL A 13 3.15 6.07 -5.78
CA VAL A 13 1.97 6.79 -6.29
C VAL A 13 2.00 6.86 -7.82
N SER A 14 0.83 7.05 -8.44
CA SER A 14 0.70 7.10 -9.91
C SER A 14 1.66 8.07 -10.58
N ASP A 15 1.91 9.22 -9.97
CA ASP A 15 2.75 10.28 -10.51
C ASP A 15 4.24 9.91 -10.55
N ASN A 16 4.64 8.88 -9.80
CA ASN A 16 6.01 8.37 -9.79
C ASN A 16 6.27 7.31 -10.86
N PHE A 17 5.28 6.96 -11.69
CA PHE A 17 5.44 6.06 -12.83
C PHE A 17 5.50 6.85 -14.14
N LEU A 18 6.65 6.83 -14.82
CA LEU A 18 6.84 7.48 -16.11
C LEU A 18 6.72 6.47 -17.26
N PHE A 19 5.65 6.62 -18.03
CA PHE A 19 5.43 5.85 -19.24
C PHE A 19 6.08 6.55 -20.43
N VAL A 20 6.96 5.85 -21.13
CA VAL A 20 7.67 6.37 -22.29
C VAL A 20 7.27 5.57 -23.51
N GLU A 21 6.93 6.27 -24.60
CA GLU A 21 6.57 5.64 -25.88
C GLU A 21 7.66 4.67 -26.36
N GLY A 22 7.25 3.47 -26.77
CA GLY A 22 8.17 2.42 -27.24
C GLY A 22 8.83 1.59 -26.11
N ARG A 23 8.50 1.81 -24.85
CA ARG A 23 8.94 0.97 -23.72
C ARG A 23 7.78 0.18 -23.14
N GLU A 24 8.02 -1.10 -22.89
CA GLU A 24 7.04 -1.99 -22.26
C GLU A 24 6.85 -1.71 -20.75
N ARG A 25 7.89 -1.22 -20.09
CA ARG A 25 7.88 -0.98 -18.64
C ARG A 25 8.08 0.49 -18.34
N PRO A 26 7.30 1.06 -17.39
CA PRO A 26 7.52 2.43 -16.94
C PRO A 26 8.83 2.55 -16.16
N TYR A 27 9.31 3.77 -16.06
CA TYR A 27 10.29 4.12 -15.03
C TYR A 27 9.56 4.40 -13.72
N LEU A 28 10.12 3.97 -12.61
CA LEU A 28 9.70 4.36 -11.26
C LEU A 28 10.73 5.37 -10.73
N ILE A 29 10.26 6.56 -10.39
CA ILE A 29 11.08 7.69 -9.93
C ILE A 29 10.72 8.07 -8.48
N ASP A 30 11.46 9.02 -7.94
CA ASP A 30 11.24 9.61 -6.61
C ASP A 30 11.40 8.61 -5.47
N TRP A 31 12.62 8.16 -5.29
CA TRP A 31 13.02 7.15 -4.32
C TRP A 31 13.38 7.71 -2.93
N GLU A 32 12.89 8.89 -2.57
CA GLU A 32 13.28 9.58 -1.34
C GLU A 32 12.91 8.83 -0.05
N TYR A 33 11.85 8.01 -0.09
CA TYR A 33 11.42 7.16 1.04
C TYR A 33 11.93 5.72 0.94
N ALA A 34 12.72 5.41 -0.08
CA ALA A 34 13.18 4.04 -0.31
C ALA A 34 14.02 3.51 0.86
N GLY A 35 13.81 2.25 1.17
CA GLY A 35 14.55 1.56 2.23
C GLY A 35 14.46 0.05 2.11
N VAL A 36 15.34 -0.63 2.84
CA VAL A 36 15.33 -2.10 2.89
C VAL A 36 14.25 -2.55 3.87
N SER A 37 13.24 -3.23 3.36
CA SER A 37 12.06 -3.65 4.12
C SER A 37 11.44 -4.93 3.55
N ASP A 38 10.29 -5.30 4.06
CA ASP A 38 9.42 -6.33 3.52
C ASP A 38 8.82 -5.87 2.19
N PRO A 39 9.03 -6.60 1.07
CA PRO A 39 8.50 -6.20 -0.23
C PRO A 39 6.98 -6.05 -0.29
N LEU A 40 6.24 -6.70 0.60
CA LEU A 40 4.78 -6.61 0.65
C LEU A 40 4.28 -5.21 1.05
N ILE A 41 5.16 -4.38 1.64
CA ILE A 41 4.81 -3.00 1.97
C ILE A 41 4.55 -2.16 0.70
N ASP A 42 5.29 -2.40 -0.39
CA ASP A 42 5.09 -1.67 -1.64
C ASP A 42 3.73 -1.99 -2.27
N ILE A 43 3.27 -3.24 -2.17
CA ILE A 43 1.94 -3.66 -2.62
C ILE A 43 0.85 -2.95 -1.81
N ALA A 44 0.99 -2.97 -0.49
CA ALA A 44 0.04 -2.34 0.42
C ALA A 44 -0.05 -0.83 0.20
N MET A 45 1.09 -0.15 0.13
CA MET A 45 1.15 1.29 -0.08
C MET A 45 0.58 1.68 -1.45
N PHE A 46 0.90 0.93 -2.51
CA PHE A 46 0.30 1.17 -3.83
C PHE A 46 -1.23 1.10 -3.78
N ALA A 47 -1.80 0.08 -3.13
CA ALA A 47 -3.25 -0.09 -3.02
C ALA A 47 -3.93 1.07 -2.30
N ILE A 48 -3.36 1.55 -1.18
CA ILE A 48 -3.96 2.67 -0.43
C ILE A 48 -3.79 4.02 -1.14
N TYR A 49 -2.70 4.23 -1.88
CA TYR A 49 -2.50 5.44 -2.67
C TYR A 49 -3.42 5.51 -3.89
N ALA A 50 -3.67 4.36 -4.53
CA ALA A 50 -4.59 4.26 -5.66
C ALA A 50 -6.08 4.25 -5.24
N ASP A 51 -6.36 4.30 -3.95
CA ASP A 51 -7.71 4.19 -3.37
C ASP A 51 -8.46 2.93 -3.84
N TYR A 52 -7.73 1.81 -3.95
CA TYR A 52 -8.25 0.55 -4.43
C TYR A 52 -9.32 -0.02 -3.50
N ARG A 53 -10.36 -0.57 -4.11
CA ARG A 53 -11.35 -1.39 -3.42
C ARG A 53 -10.82 -2.82 -3.27
N GLU A 54 -11.57 -3.64 -2.54
CA GLU A 54 -11.19 -5.03 -2.26
C GLU A 54 -10.85 -5.83 -3.52
N GLU A 55 -11.71 -5.75 -4.55
CA GLU A 55 -11.49 -6.46 -5.81
C GLU A 55 -10.20 -6.05 -6.51
N GLU A 56 -9.93 -4.75 -6.60
CA GLU A 56 -8.73 -4.20 -7.22
C GLU A 56 -7.47 -4.56 -6.41
N THR A 57 -7.58 -4.55 -5.09
CA THR A 57 -6.51 -4.99 -4.19
C THR A 57 -6.17 -6.46 -4.41
N GLU A 58 -7.18 -7.34 -4.49
CA GLU A 58 -6.97 -8.77 -4.77
C GLU A 58 -6.36 -9.00 -6.16
N GLN A 59 -6.75 -8.23 -7.17
CA GLN A 59 -6.13 -8.27 -8.51
C GLN A 59 -4.66 -7.85 -8.47
N LEU A 60 -4.32 -6.81 -7.71
CA LEU A 60 -2.94 -6.36 -7.52
C LEU A 60 -2.09 -7.46 -6.86
N ILE A 61 -2.60 -8.06 -5.79
CA ILE A 61 -1.92 -9.16 -5.08
C ILE A 61 -1.70 -10.34 -6.03
N ALA A 62 -2.72 -10.74 -6.78
CA ALA A 62 -2.63 -11.84 -7.73
C ALA A 62 -1.63 -11.53 -8.87
N ALA A 63 -1.55 -10.29 -9.33
CA ALA A 63 -0.58 -9.88 -10.34
C ALA A 63 0.86 -9.93 -9.83
N TYR A 64 1.08 -9.61 -8.56
CA TYR A 64 2.39 -9.72 -7.92
C TYR A 64 2.81 -11.18 -7.67
N PHE A 65 1.86 -12.05 -7.36
CA PHE A 65 2.08 -13.48 -7.11
C PHE A 65 1.42 -14.35 -8.18
N PRO A 66 1.93 -14.41 -9.40
CA PRO A 66 1.30 -15.12 -10.52
C PRO A 66 1.19 -16.63 -10.27
N GLU A 67 2.02 -17.19 -9.39
CA GLU A 67 2.01 -18.61 -9.01
C GLU A 67 1.18 -18.88 -7.74
N GLY A 68 0.50 -17.86 -7.22
CA GLY A 68 -0.28 -17.91 -6.00
C GLY A 68 0.46 -17.39 -4.77
N PHE A 69 -0.29 -17.17 -3.71
CA PHE A 69 0.22 -16.65 -2.44
C PHE A 69 -0.49 -17.32 -1.27
N ASP A 70 0.15 -17.36 -0.12
CA ASP A 70 -0.40 -17.96 1.08
C ASP A 70 -1.20 -16.95 1.94
N ALA A 71 -1.92 -17.48 2.93
CA ALA A 71 -2.71 -16.67 3.84
C ALA A 71 -1.85 -15.72 4.68
N LEU A 72 -0.60 -16.07 4.97
CA LEU A 72 0.33 -15.23 5.71
C LEU A 72 0.71 -13.98 4.91
N ALA A 73 1.00 -14.12 3.61
CA ALA A 73 1.30 -12.98 2.73
C ALA A 73 0.12 -12.00 2.69
N ARG A 74 -1.12 -12.52 2.56
CA ARG A 74 -2.33 -11.68 2.60
C ARG A 74 -2.49 -10.95 3.92
N ALA A 75 -2.37 -11.64 5.05
CA ALA A 75 -2.49 -11.03 6.37
C ALA A 75 -1.45 -9.92 6.59
N ARG A 76 -0.22 -10.10 6.10
CA ARG A 76 0.85 -9.08 6.14
C ARG A 76 0.49 -7.86 5.29
N ILE A 77 0.04 -8.06 4.03
CA ILE A 77 -0.36 -6.94 3.15
C ILE A 77 -1.49 -6.14 3.78
N HIS A 78 -2.54 -6.81 4.27
CA HIS A 78 -3.66 -6.13 4.93
C HIS A 78 -3.24 -5.41 6.21
N THR A 79 -2.28 -5.96 6.96
CA THR A 79 -1.69 -5.25 8.12
C THR A 79 -0.99 -3.97 7.69
N TYR A 80 -0.17 -4.01 6.63
CA TYR A 80 0.50 -2.81 6.11
C TYR A 80 -0.49 -1.79 5.55
N MET A 81 -1.58 -2.22 4.92
CA MET A 81 -2.64 -1.31 4.46
C MET A 81 -3.32 -0.60 5.64
N ALA A 82 -3.59 -1.31 6.73
CA ALA A 82 -4.16 -0.72 7.94
C ALA A 82 -3.22 0.31 8.59
N VAL A 83 -1.96 -0.05 8.76
CA VAL A 83 -0.94 0.82 9.38
C VAL A 83 -0.63 2.02 8.49
N GLY A 84 -0.46 1.81 7.20
CA GLY A 84 -0.25 2.88 6.22
C GLY A 84 -1.42 3.84 6.14
N GLY A 85 -2.65 3.32 6.13
CA GLY A 85 -3.87 4.12 6.17
C GLY A 85 -3.94 5.00 7.43
N LEU A 86 -3.62 4.45 8.59
CA LEU A 86 -3.57 5.22 9.85
C LEU A 86 -2.50 6.31 9.80
N LEU A 87 -1.29 5.98 9.33
CA LEU A 87 -0.19 6.93 9.20
C LEU A 87 -0.58 8.13 8.33
N TRP A 88 -1.14 7.87 7.15
CA TRP A 88 -1.51 8.92 6.22
C TRP A 88 -2.76 9.70 6.66
N TYR A 89 -3.67 9.06 7.38
CA TYR A 89 -4.76 9.75 8.05
C TYR A 89 -4.24 10.76 9.08
N ASP A 90 -3.39 10.32 10.00
CA ASP A 90 -2.80 11.18 11.03
C ASP A 90 -1.99 12.33 10.41
N TRP A 91 -1.23 12.05 9.35
CA TRP A 91 -0.51 13.07 8.60
C TRP A 91 -1.45 14.10 7.96
N SER A 92 -2.56 13.66 7.37
CA SER A 92 -3.57 14.54 6.76
C SER A 92 -4.24 15.43 7.81
N VAL A 93 -4.59 14.86 8.97
CA VAL A 93 -5.16 15.63 10.11
C VAL A 93 -4.16 16.70 10.59
N TYR A 94 -2.91 16.33 10.74
CA TYR A 94 -1.85 17.29 11.10
C TYR A 94 -1.73 18.42 10.08
N LYS A 95 -1.69 18.11 8.79
CA LYS A 95 -1.61 19.11 7.71
C LYS A 95 -2.86 19.98 7.65
N SER A 96 -4.04 19.41 7.89
CA SER A 96 -5.30 20.16 7.97
C SER A 96 -5.28 21.18 9.11
N SER A 97 -4.67 20.86 10.24
CA SER A 97 -4.46 21.81 11.35
C SER A 97 -3.56 23.01 10.98
N LEU A 98 -2.73 22.83 9.95
CA LEU A 98 -1.88 23.88 9.37
C LEU A 98 -2.53 24.61 8.17
N GLY A 99 -3.81 24.34 7.90
CA GLY A 99 -4.56 24.98 6.81
C GLY A 99 -4.40 24.32 5.43
N VAL A 100 -3.80 23.14 5.36
CA VAL A 100 -3.67 22.36 4.11
C VAL A 100 -4.72 21.27 4.09
N THR A 101 -5.63 21.28 3.11
CA THR A 101 -6.70 20.27 2.98
C THR A 101 -6.44 19.35 1.78
N PHE A 102 -6.76 18.06 1.95
CA PHE A 102 -6.56 17.04 0.93
C PHE A 102 -7.89 16.46 0.40
N GLY A 103 -9.03 17.11 0.69
CA GLY A 103 -10.35 16.65 0.26
C GLY A 103 -10.67 15.25 0.76
N PRO A 104 -11.13 14.33 -0.11
CA PRO A 104 -11.56 12.98 0.27
C PRO A 104 -10.41 12.05 0.67
N TYR A 105 -9.16 12.46 0.51
CA TYR A 105 -7.98 11.62 0.83
C TYR A 105 -7.94 11.21 2.31
N GLU A 106 -8.22 12.15 3.22
CA GLU A 106 -8.26 11.88 4.66
C GLU A 106 -9.28 10.79 5.01
N GLU A 107 -10.49 10.88 4.44
CA GLU A 107 -11.54 9.89 4.65
C GLU A 107 -11.16 8.52 4.08
N SER A 108 -10.56 8.49 2.89
CA SER A 108 -10.08 7.25 2.26
C SER A 108 -9.04 6.57 3.14
N GLN A 109 -8.06 7.30 3.66
CA GLN A 109 -7.01 6.72 4.50
C GLN A 109 -7.58 6.21 5.83
N PHE A 110 -8.52 6.91 6.43
CA PHE A 110 -9.22 6.45 7.63
C PHE A 110 -10.03 5.16 7.36
N ARG A 111 -10.67 5.07 6.21
CA ARG A 111 -11.37 3.86 5.77
C ARG A 111 -10.42 2.66 5.67
N PHE A 112 -9.26 2.82 5.02
CA PHE A 112 -8.25 1.77 4.96
C PHE A 112 -7.78 1.33 6.34
N ALA A 113 -7.49 2.27 7.23
CA ALA A 113 -7.09 1.96 8.60
C ALA A 113 -8.13 1.10 9.32
N LYS A 114 -9.41 1.44 9.23
CA LYS A 114 -10.49 0.72 9.92
C LYS A 114 -10.81 -0.63 9.30
N GLU A 115 -11.04 -0.67 8.00
CA GLU A 115 -11.47 -1.88 7.30
C GLU A 115 -10.39 -2.95 7.32
N TYR A 116 -9.16 -2.57 7.01
CA TYR A 116 -8.05 -3.52 6.94
C TYR A 116 -7.51 -3.92 8.30
N ALA A 117 -7.67 -3.12 9.36
CA ALA A 117 -7.39 -3.56 10.72
C ALA A 117 -8.29 -4.74 11.13
N VAL A 118 -9.57 -4.69 10.78
CA VAL A 118 -10.52 -5.78 11.05
C VAL A 118 -10.19 -7.02 10.22
N LYS A 119 -9.89 -6.85 8.92
CA LYS A 119 -9.53 -7.96 8.02
C LYS A 119 -8.25 -8.64 8.47
N ALA A 120 -7.18 -7.88 8.66
CA ALA A 120 -5.89 -8.40 9.09
C ALA A 120 -6.00 -9.16 10.41
N ARG A 121 -6.70 -8.60 11.40
CA ARG A 121 -6.90 -9.29 12.68
C ARG A 121 -7.55 -10.66 12.52
N LYS A 122 -8.62 -10.75 11.73
CA LYS A 122 -9.30 -12.03 11.47
C LYS A 122 -8.39 -13.04 10.76
N GLU A 123 -7.59 -12.57 9.82
CA GLU A 123 -6.65 -13.41 9.08
C GLU A 123 -5.54 -13.94 9.99
N TRP A 124 -4.96 -13.10 10.85
CA TRP A 124 -3.97 -13.53 11.84
C TRP A 124 -4.54 -14.54 12.87
N GLU A 125 -5.81 -14.40 13.25
CA GLU A 125 -6.48 -15.33 14.16
C GLU A 125 -6.73 -16.71 13.51
N MET A 126 -6.70 -16.79 12.17
CA MET A 126 -6.91 -18.04 11.41
C MET A 126 -5.62 -18.76 11.01
N LEU A 127 -4.45 -18.15 11.19
CA LEU A 127 -3.13 -18.74 10.91
C LEU A 127 -2.67 -19.63 12.05
#